data_e523778a05144c2a02d640b5fa84610d
#
_entry.id   e523778a05144c2a02d640b5fa84610d
#
_cell.length_a   1.000
_cell.length_b   1.000
_cell.length_c   1.000
_cell.angle_alpha   90.00
_cell.angle_beta   90.00
_cell.angle_gamma   90.00
#
_symmetry.space_group_name_H-M   'P 1'
#
loop_
_entity.id
_entity.type
_entity.pdbx_description
1 polymer ?
#
loop_
_entity_poly.entity_id
_entity_poly.type
_entity_poly.pdbx_seq_one_letter_code
_entity_poly.pdbx_strand_id
1 'polypeptide(L)'
;MAIEGAAPGRESGTAPMFGGADAPSAEAEERAEGAAKELAASGAAVSVRLLESGFALRLGQQAAERLADPEGTGPGDGIHGLVAEVLAGSLPAEVAVAVASALTGRAERIRSAAGGAGCDLLSPWSMPTLLSPRPLDAPPHGTGLWFSVFTPGAGWGTEAPFTARYASETPALAVFRDDLYCVYQGQGDNPNLWWTAHRSDGSWSDDRPFPAHHTLGSPALAVFRDRLYCAHRGGSGDWSIALTSWDGSTWTPDQPVADAGSVYGPGLAVFRDTLHLAYADAAQRIMVTTSRDGRSWTPPEPVPGCATTRSPALAVYGDALHLLYSNPKDGAVHWSRLRGTGWAFEGALPGQRTRSNIGLAVFDDRLMCVHRDPARQQLWWSAFDGAEWSTDTGMRGHNSKYGPALAVHRDPAGTRDQLLCVHRGHAQRFVTAAGDVLTDENPAGLHELDDPESAAG
;
A
#
# COMPACT_ATOMS: atom_id res chain seq x y z
N MET A 1 7.27 -49.10 -5.17
CA MET A 1 8.09 -47.91 -4.97
C MET A 1 7.29 -47.00 -4.13
N ALA A 2 7.69 -46.81 -2.88
CA ALA A 2 6.95 -46.08 -1.89
C ALA A 2 7.09 -44.56 -2.13
N ILE A 3 5.95 -43.87 -2.15
CA ILE A 3 5.91 -42.41 -2.13
C ILE A 3 5.81 -42.06 -0.63
N GLU A 4 6.92 -41.62 -0.07
CA GLU A 4 6.96 -41.03 1.26
C GLU A 4 6.12 -39.75 1.28
N GLY A 5 5.06 -39.77 2.05
CA GLY A 5 4.28 -38.58 2.43
C GLY A 5 5.13 -37.74 3.40
N ALA A 6 5.66 -36.62 2.91
CA ALA A 6 6.29 -35.64 3.78
C ALA A 6 5.21 -34.98 4.66
N ALA A 7 5.30 -35.19 5.96
CA ALA A 7 4.60 -34.40 6.96
C ALA A 7 4.99 -32.91 6.81
N PRO A 8 4.10 -31.95 7.03
CA PRO A 8 4.42 -30.54 6.95
C PRO A 8 5.51 -30.20 7.96
N GLY A 9 6.71 -29.90 7.45
CA GLY A 9 7.84 -29.52 8.26
C GLY A 9 7.56 -28.20 8.97
N ARG A 10 7.53 -28.24 10.30
CA ARG A 10 7.65 -27.03 11.14
C ARG A 10 9.07 -26.48 10.92
N GLU A 11 9.21 -25.41 10.15
CA GLU A 11 10.36 -24.54 10.36
C GLU A 11 10.18 -23.88 11.72
N SER A 12 11.12 -24.09 12.63
CA SER A 12 11.16 -23.53 13.97
C SER A 12 11.46 -22.02 13.92
N GLY A 13 10.47 -21.23 13.51
CA GLY A 13 10.46 -19.78 13.66
C GLY A 13 9.77 -19.41 14.96
N THR A 14 10.38 -18.55 15.74
CA THR A 14 9.82 -17.94 16.95
C THR A 14 8.37 -17.49 16.69
N ALA A 15 7.47 -17.93 17.57
CA ALA A 15 6.05 -17.60 17.51
C ALA A 15 5.84 -16.08 17.31
N PRO A 16 4.98 -15.67 16.38
CA PRO A 16 4.69 -14.25 16.17
C PRO A 16 4.10 -13.67 17.46
N MET A 17 4.58 -12.50 17.86
CA MET A 17 4.08 -11.81 19.04
C MET A 17 2.66 -11.26 18.78
N PHE A 18 1.68 -12.11 18.97
CA PHE A 18 0.33 -11.63 19.29
C PHE A 18 0.30 -11.34 20.78
N GLY A 19 0.05 -10.11 21.14
CA GLY A 19 -0.20 -9.80 22.53
C GLY A 19 -1.45 -10.56 23.01
N GLY A 20 -1.28 -11.73 23.63
CA GLY A 20 -2.29 -12.45 24.36
C GLY A 20 -3.19 -13.43 23.59
N ALA A 21 -2.96 -13.71 22.32
CA ALA A 21 -3.73 -14.73 21.61
C ALA A 21 -3.10 -16.12 21.82
N ASP A 22 -3.89 -17.06 22.35
CA ASP A 22 -3.47 -18.42 22.60
C ASP A 22 -3.22 -19.19 21.28
N ALA A 23 -2.16 -20.03 21.28
CA ALA A 23 -1.93 -20.99 20.20
C ALA A 23 -3.12 -21.96 20.06
N PRO A 24 -3.33 -22.55 18.84
CA PRO A 24 -4.35 -23.57 18.67
C PRO A 24 -4.23 -24.71 19.69
N SER A 25 -5.37 -25.23 20.16
CA SER A 25 -5.36 -26.38 21.07
C SER A 25 -5.01 -27.66 20.31
N ALA A 26 -4.49 -28.67 21.01
CA ALA A 26 -4.18 -29.98 20.43
C ALA A 26 -5.41 -30.63 19.74
N GLU A 27 -6.61 -30.43 20.30
CA GLU A 27 -7.86 -30.88 19.69
C GLU A 27 -8.17 -30.14 18.38
N ALA A 28 -7.87 -28.84 18.30
CA ALA A 28 -8.05 -28.06 17.06
C ALA A 28 -7.01 -28.49 16.00
N GLU A 29 -5.78 -28.76 16.38
CA GLU A 29 -4.76 -29.28 15.48
C GLU A 29 -5.17 -30.67 14.90
N GLU A 30 -5.67 -31.58 15.71
CA GLU A 30 -6.12 -32.91 15.28
C GLU A 30 -7.33 -32.81 14.29
N ARG A 31 -8.32 -31.96 14.58
CA ARG A 31 -9.43 -31.71 13.67
C ARG A 31 -8.97 -31.09 12.36
N ALA A 32 -8.02 -30.15 12.39
CA ALA A 32 -7.47 -29.53 11.20
C ALA A 32 -6.75 -30.54 10.30
N GLU A 33 -5.98 -31.48 10.88
CA GLU A 33 -5.36 -32.57 10.11
C GLU A 33 -6.40 -33.49 9.45
N GLY A 34 -7.47 -33.80 10.16
CA GLY A 34 -8.61 -34.56 9.62
C GLY A 34 -9.27 -33.85 8.45
N ALA A 35 -9.58 -32.56 8.62
CA ALA A 35 -10.19 -31.71 7.59
C ALA A 35 -9.29 -31.55 6.37
N ALA A 36 -7.98 -31.32 6.57
CA ALA A 36 -7.01 -31.23 5.46
C ALA A 36 -6.90 -32.52 4.64
N LYS A 37 -6.94 -33.70 5.31
CA LYS A 37 -6.96 -35.01 4.64
C LYS A 37 -8.25 -35.21 3.84
N GLU A 38 -9.39 -34.86 4.38
CA GLU A 38 -10.69 -34.95 3.68
C GLU A 38 -10.73 -34.02 2.46
N LEU A 39 -10.27 -32.80 2.59
CA LEU A 39 -10.12 -31.84 1.47
C LEU A 39 -9.20 -32.40 0.40
N ALA A 40 -8.03 -32.92 0.77
CA ALA A 40 -7.07 -33.50 -0.17
C ALA A 40 -7.65 -34.73 -0.90
N ALA A 41 -8.38 -35.59 -0.19
CA ALA A 41 -9.03 -36.77 -0.77
C ALA A 41 -10.11 -36.38 -1.79
N SER A 42 -10.76 -35.22 -1.61
CA SER A 42 -11.72 -34.65 -2.55
C SER A 42 -11.07 -33.82 -3.68
N GLY A 43 -9.74 -33.76 -3.74
CA GLY A 43 -8.99 -32.94 -4.70
C GLY A 43 -8.90 -31.46 -4.35
N ALA A 44 -9.55 -31.01 -3.26
CA ALA A 44 -9.60 -29.63 -2.82
C ALA A 44 -8.48 -29.34 -1.79
N ALA A 45 -7.22 -29.47 -2.18
CA ALA A 45 -6.07 -29.26 -1.26
C ALA A 45 -6.09 -27.85 -0.63
N VAL A 46 -5.98 -27.81 0.70
CA VAL A 46 -5.89 -26.58 1.49
C VAL A 46 -4.78 -26.73 2.52
N SER A 47 -3.96 -25.70 2.70
CA SER A 47 -2.94 -25.66 3.74
C SER A 47 -2.69 -24.24 4.24
N VAL A 48 -2.27 -24.11 5.49
CA VAL A 48 -1.87 -22.83 6.08
C VAL A 48 -0.37 -22.86 6.35
N ARG A 49 0.33 -21.82 5.89
CA ARG A 49 1.73 -21.59 6.19
C ARG A 49 1.87 -20.33 7.02
N LEU A 50 2.45 -20.47 8.20
CA LEU A 50 2.77 -19.33 9.05
C LEU A 50 4.03 -18.63 8.53
N LEU A 51 3.98 -17.30 8.52
CA LEU A 51 5.06 -16.41 8.11
C LEU A 51 5.40 -15.52 9.30
N GLU A 52 6.60 -14.96 9.33
CA GLU A 52 7.01 -14.02 10.38
C GLU A 52 6.03 -12.83 10.48
N SER A 53 5.53 -12.33 9.34
CA SER A 53 4.68 -11.15 9.23
C SER A 53 3.19 -11.42 9.04
N GLY A 54 2.79 -12.67 8.91
CA GLY A 54 1.43 -13.03 8.56
C GLY A 54 1.25 -14.52 8.36
N PHE A 55 0.33 -14.88 7.48
CA PHE A 55 0.13 -16.26 7.06
C PHE A 55 -0.26 -16.32 5.58
N ALA A 56 -0.08 -17.48 4.99
CA ALA A 56 -0.56 -17.82 3.66
C ALA A 56 -1.55 -18.99 3.76
N LEU A 57 -2.79 -18.77 3.33
CA LEU A 57 -3.76 -19.85 3.12
C LEU A 57 -3.65 -20.28 1.66
N ARG A 58 -3.09 -21.45 1.42
CA ARG A 58 -2.97 -22.04 0.09
C ARG A 58 -4.22 -22.80 -0.28
N LEU A 59 -4.77 -22.46 -1.44
CA LEU A 59 -5.92 -23.13 -2.04
C LEU A 59 -5.49 -23.75 -3.37
N GLY A 60 -5.59 -25.07 -3.50
CA GLY A 60 -5.52 -25.74 -4.79
C GLY A 60 -6.69 -25.31 -5.69
N GLN A 61 -6.58 -25.53 -6.99
CA GLN A 61 -7.59 -25.10 -7.97
C GLN A 61 -9.02 -25.50 -7.57
N GLN A 62 -9.25 -26.75 -7.25
CA GLN A 62 -10.58 -27.22 -6.87
C GLN A 62 -11.11 -26.63 -5.55
N ALA A 63 -10.21 -26.37 -4.60
CA ALA A 63 -10.59 -25.68 -3.36
C ALA A 63 -11.05 -24.25 -3.65
N ALA A 64 -10.31 -23.52 -4.49
CA ALA A 64 -10.64 -22.16 -4.88
C ALA A 64 -11.97 -22.09 -5.67
N GLU A 65 -12.20 -23.02 -6.60
CA GLU A 65 -13.45 -23.11 -7.37
C GLU A 65 -14.65 -23.41 -6.47
N ARG A 66 -14.54 -24.38 -5.56
CA ARG A 66 -15.62 -24.76 -4.63
C ARG A 66 -15.92 -23.67 -3.60
N LEU A 67 -14.90 -22.96 -3.07
CA LEU A 67 -15.10 -21.80 -2.19
C LEU A 67 -15.77 -20.64 -2.93
N ALA A 68 -15.63 -20.57 -4.23
CA ALA A 68 -16.19 -19.53 -5.06
C ALA A 68 -17.56 -19.88 -5.67
N ASP A 69 -18.10 -21.06 -5.37
CA ASP A 69 -19.43 -21.49 -5.84
C ASP A 69 -20.53 -21.08 -4.83
N PRO A 70 -21.38 -20.08 -5.17
CA PRO A 70 -22.43 -19.62 -4.29
C PRO A 70 -23.60 -20.62 -4.14
N GLU A 71 -23.75 -21.58 -5.06
CA GLU A 71 -24.85 -22.57 -5.04
C GLU A 71 -24.51 -23.81 -4.20
N GLY A 72 -23.22 -24.08 -3.95
CA GLY A 72 -22.74 -25.15 -3.08
C GLY A 72 -22.75 -24.82 -1.59
N THR A 73 -23.10 -23.61 -1.20
CA THR A 73 -22.99 -23.11 0.17
C THR A 73 -24.31 -23.22 0.96
N GLY A 74 -24.89 -24.41 1.10
CA GLY A 74 -25.77 -24.68 2.22
C GLY A 74 -24.95 -24.69 3.53
N PRO A 75 -25.49 -24.24 4.69
CA PRO A 75 -24.81 -24.29 5.98
C PRO A 75 -24.58 -25.73 6.50
N GLY A 76 -24.08 -26.61 5.65
CA GLY A 76 -23.84 -28.03 5.89
C GLY A 76 -22.93 -28.69 4.84
N ASP A 77 -22.66 -28.05 3.72
CA ASP A 77 -21.80 -28.62 2.68
C ASP A 77 -20.36 -28.06 2.78
N GLY A 78 -19.71 -28.74 3.58
CA GLY A 78 -18.39 -29.29 3.51
C GLY A 78 -17.23 -28.30 3.42
N ILE A 79 -17.06 -27.53 2.39
CA ILE A 79 -15.74 -26.91 2.16
C ILE A 79 -15.46 -25.72 3.07
N HIS A 80 -16.43 -24.86 3.30
CA HIS A 80 -16.23 -23.72 4.22
C HIS A 80 -16.01 -24.19 5.66
N GLY A 81 -16.72 -25.22 6.10
CA GLY A 81 -16.53 -25.85 7.41
C GLY A 81 -15.15 -26.49 7.55
N LEU A 82 -14.74 -27.28 6.56
CA LEU A 82 -13.41 -27.93 6.54
C LEU A 82 -12.27 -26.92 6.47
N VAL A 83 -12.41 -25.86 5.70
CA VAL A 83 -11.42 -24.76 5.65
C VAL A 83 -11.36 -24.02 6.98
N ALA A 84 -12.52 -23.80 7.63
CA ALA A 84 -12.55 -23.17 8.96
C ALA A 84 -11.84 -24.04 10.02
N GLU A 85 -11.96 -25.37 9.96
CA GLU A 85 -11.22 -26.29 10.85
C GLU A 85 -9.72 -26.25 10.57
N VAL A 86 -9.29 -26.25 9.30
CA VAL A 86 -7.87 -26.08 8.94
C VAL A 86 -7.31 -24.78 9.49
N LEU A 87 -8.08 -23.68 9.40
CA LEU A 87 -7.69 -22.40 9.95
C LEU A 87 -7.61 -22.43 11.48
N ALA A 88 -8.59 -23.03 12.15
CA ALA A 88 -8.67 -23.13 13.62
C ALA A 88 -7.50 -23.93 14.23
N GLY A 89 -6.99 -24.93 13.53
CA GLY A 89 -5.81 -25.69 13.95
C GLY A 89 -4.48 -25.06 13.58
N SER A 90 -4.50 -23.96 12.84
CA SER A 90 -3.26 -23.32 12.33
C SER A 90 -3.08 -21.89 12.82
N LEU A 91 -4.16 -21.20 13.18
CA LEU A 91 -4.21 -19.79 13.57
C LEU A 91 -4.83 -19.60 14.95
N PRO A 92 -4.54 -18.50 15.65
CA PRO A 92 -5.27 -18.11 16.86
C PRO A 92 -6.79 -18.09 16.60
N ALA A 93 -7.59 -18.52 17.56
CA ALA A 93 -9.04 -18.75 17.38
C ALA A 93 -9.78 -17.53 16.81
N GLU A 94 -9.51 -16.34 17.32
CA GLU A 94 -10.13 -15.10 16.85
C GLU A 94 -9.77 -14.78 15.39
N VAL A 95 -8.49 -15.02 15.02
CA VAL A 95 -8.01 -14.83 13.65
C VAL A 95 -8.64 -15.84 12.71
N ALA A 96 -8.71 -17.11 13.10
CA ALA A 96 -9.31 -18.18 12.31
C ALA A 96 -10.80 -17.90 11.98
N VAL A 97 -11.57 -17.45 12.97
CA VAL A 97 -12.99 -17.09 12.80
C VAL A 97 -13.13 -15.87 11.85
N ALA A 98 -12.33 -14.82 12.04
CA ALA A 98 -12.37 -13.64 11.20
C ALA A 98 -12.01 -13.96 9.74
N VAL A 99 -10.99 -14.79 9.53
CA VAL A 99 -10.53 -15.23 8.20
C VAL A 99 -11.58 -16.09 7.51
N ALA A 100 -12.16 -17.07 8.21
CA ALA A 100 -13.22 -17.93 7.68
C ALA A 100 -14.45 -17.10 7.23
N SER A 101 -14.86 -16.12 8.03
CA SER A 101 -15.92 -15.19 7.67
C SER A 101 -15.58 -14.34 6.45
N ALA A 102 -14.33 -13.85 6.35
CA ALA A 102 -13.88 -13.01 5.24
C ALA A 102 -13.77 -13.76 3.91
N LEU A 103 -13.59 -15.08 3.91
CA LEU A 103 -13.52 -15.91 2.69
C LEU A 103 -14.84 -15.88 1.91
N THR A 104 -15.96 -15.90 2.58
CA THR A 104 -17.30 -15.93 1.96
C THR A 104 -17.55 -14.70 1.07
N GLY A 105 -17.06 -13.51 1.47
CA GLY A 105 -17.21 -12.28 0.68
C GLY A 105 -16.23 -12.12 -0.48
N ARG A 106 -15.38 -13.13 -0.74
CA ARG A 106 -14.26 -13.01 -1.72
C ARG A 106 -14.21 -14.10 -2.77
N ALA A 107 -15.29 -14.87 -2.87
CA ALA A 107 -15.40 -15.99 -3.78
C ALA A 107 -14.93 -15.68 -5.20
N GLU A 108 -15.41 -14.61 -5.81
CA GLU A 108 -15.08 -14.24 -7.19
C GLU A 108 -13.60 -13.88 -7.38
N ARG A 109 -12.98 -13.20 -6.40
CA ARG A 109 -11.55 -12.88 -6.43
C ARG A 109 -10.68 -14.11 -6.30
N ILE A 110 -11.07 -15.04 -5.43
CA ILE A 110 -10.39 -16.31 -5.25
C ILE A 110 -10.43 -17.11 -6.55
N ARG A 111 -11.61 -17.18 -7.19
CA ARG A 111 -11.78 -17.85 -8.49
C ARG A 111 -10.92 -17.21 -9.56
N SER A 112 -10.96 -15.90 -9.69
CA SER A 112 -10.18 -15.16 -10.69
C SER A 112 -8.67 -15.34 -10.51
N ALA A 113 -8.18 -15.39 -9.27
CA ALA A 113 -6.77 -15.58 -8.96
C ALA A 113 -6.30 -17.03 -9.07
N ALA A 114 -7.19 -18.00 -8.90
CA ALA A 114 -6.81 -19.41 -8.93
C ALA A 114 -6.35 -19.89 -10.31
N GLY A 115 -6.82 -19.26 -11.39
CA GLY A 115 -6.40 -19.56 -12.77
C GLY A 115 -6.55 -21.03 -13.10
N GLY A 116 -5.46 -21.74 -13.34
CA GLY A 116 -5.44 -23.20 -13.57
C GLY A 116 -4.63 -23.96 -12.53
N ALA A 117 -4.01 -23.27 -11.56
CA ALA A 117 -3.07 -23.85 -10.62
C ALA A 117 -3.51 -23.71 -9.13
N GLY A 118 -4.45 -22.82 -8.83
CA GLY A 118 -4.82 -22.43 -7.48
C GLY A 118 -4.19 -21.10 -7.06
N CYS A 119 -4.38 -20.70 -5.79
CA CYS A 119 -3.83 -19.44 -5.29
C CYS A 119 -3.41 -19.53 -3.83
N ASP A 120 -2.47 -18.66 -3.43
CA ASP A 120 -2.17 -18.32 -2.05
C ASP A 120 -2.99 -17.09 -1.65
N LEU A 121 -3.70 -17.14 -0.53
CA LEU A 121 -4.30 -15.97 0.10
C LEU A 121 -3.34 -15.49 1.18
N LEU A 122 -2.58 -14.43 0.86
CA LEU A 122 -1.62 -13.85 1.78
C LEU A 122 -2.31 -12.86 2.70
N SER A 123 -2.00 -12.91 3.99
CA SER A 123 -2.56 -12.02 4.98
C SER A 123 -1.54 -11.65 6.05
N PRO A 124 -1.35 -10.36 6.34
CA PRO A 124 -0.50 -9.94 7.43
C PRO A 124 -1.21 -10.09 8.77
N TRP A 125 -0.45 -10.32 9.83
CA TRP A 125 -0.98 -10.43 11.18
C TRP A 125 -1.75 -9.18 11.63
N SER A 126 -1.32 -8.01 11.17
CA SER A 126 -1.97 -6.74 11.49
C SER A 126 -3.36 -6.56 10.83
N MET A 127 -3.64 -7.30 9.75
CA MET A 127 -4.89 -7.23 8.99
C MET A 127 -5.27 -8.64 8.49
N PRO A 128 -5.62 -9.58 9.38
CA PRO A 128 -5.78 -10.99 9.02
C PRO A 128 -6.93 -11.27 8.06
N THR A 129 -7.87 -10.34 7.90
CA THR A 129 -8.98 -10.45 6.94
C THR A 129 -8.66 -9.87 5.56
N LEU A 130 -7.46 -9.33 5.35
CA LEU A 130 -7.09 -8.75 4.06
C LEU A 130 -7.12 -9.78 2.92
N LEU A 131 -6.60 -10.99 3.15
CA LEU A 131 -6.66 -12.15 2.25
C LEU A 131 -6.38 -11.78 0.79
N SER A 132 -5.17 -11.36 0.51
CA SER A 132 -4.74 -10.97 -0.83
C SER A 132 -4.47 -12.20 -1.71
N PRO A 133 -5.32 -12.51 -2.73
CA PRO A 133 -5.12 -13.69 -3.56
C PRO A 133 -3.92 -13.50 -4.50
N ARG A 134 -3.04 -14.52 -4.55
CA ARG A 134 -1.91 -14.60 -5.47
C ARG A 134 -1.98 -15.93 -6.24
N PRO A 135 -2.05 -15.92 -7.57
CA PRO A 135 -1.94 -17.14 -8.37
C PRO A 135 -0.66 -17.91 -8.04
N LEU A 136 -0.73 -19.25 -7.96
CA LEU A 136 0.45 -20.07 -7.64
C LEU A 136 1.49 -20.07 -8.76
N ASP A 137 1.06 -19.81 -9.98
CA ASP A 137 1.85 -19.74 -11.20
C ASP A 137 2.22 -18.30 -11.61
N ALA A 138 1.73 -17.30 -10.88
CA ALA A 138 2.07 -15.91 -11.18
C ALA A 138 3.50 -15.60 -10.76
N PRO A 139 4.35 -15.08 -11.66
CA PRO A 139 5.62 -14.54 -11.26
C PRO A 139 5.41 -13.34 -10.32
N PRO A 140 6.29 -13.11 -9.35
CA PRO A 140 6.27 -11.88 -8.56
C PRO A 140 6.48 -10.69 -9.50
N HIS A 141 5.51 -9.79 -9.60
CA HIS A 141 5.59 -8.62 -10.47
C HIS A 141 6.18 -7.42 -9.72
N GLY A 142 7.30 -6.90 -10.19
CA GLY A 142 7.94 -5.70 -9.64
C GLY A 142 7.08 -4.43 -9.69
N THR A 143 5.96 -4.46 -10.44
CA THR A 143 4.99 -3.35 -10.53
C THR A 143 3.83 -3.45 -9.54
N GLY A 144 3.73 -4.54 -8.78
CA GLY A 144 2.70 -4.74 -7.76
C GLY A 144 2.81 -3.73 -6.63
N LEU A 145 1.67 -3.39 -6.04
CA LEU A 145 1.64 -2.65 -4.78
C LEU A 145 1.91 -3.59 -3.61
N TRP A 146 2.64 -3.06 -2.62
CA TRP A 146 2.98 -3.72 -1.37
C TRP A 146 2.58 -2.84 -0.21
N PHE A 147 2.32 -3.43 0.93
CA PHE A 147 2.01 -2.67 2.13
C PHE A 147 2.68 -3.28 3.36
N SER A 148 2.90 -2.43 4.35
CA SER A 148 3.35 -2.82 5.69
C SER A 148 2.70 -1.95 6.74
N VAL A 149 2.74 -2.41 7.99
CA VAL A 149 2.14 -1.73 9.13
C VAL A 149 3.20 -1.44 10.18
N PHE A 150 3.19 -0.22 10.70
CA PHE A 150 4.03 0.18 11.81
C PHE A 150 3.35 -0.13 13.14
N THR A 151 4.08 -0.78 14.03
CA THR A 151 3.64 -1.06 15.40
C THR A 151 4.55 -0.31 16.38
N PRO A 152 4.01 0.54 17.26
CA PRO A 152 4.79 1.22 18.29
C PRO A 152 5.61 0.23 19.12
N GLY A 153 6.91 0.53 19.29
CA GLY A 153 7.83 -0.35 20.03
C GLY A 153 8.45 -1.51 19.23
N ALA A 154 7.79 -1.99 18.16
CA ALA A 154 8.30 -3.04 17.29
C ALA A 154 8.82 -2.52 15.94
N GLY A 155 8.35 -1.34 15.50
CA GLY A 155 8.70 -0.76 14.20
C GLY A 155 7.84 -1.28 13.05
N TRP A 156 8.39 -1.25 11.83
CA TRP A 156 7.71 -1.72 10.62
C TRP A 156 7.72 -3.25 10.55
N GLY A 157 6.53 -3.81 10.37
CA GLY A 157 6.34 -5.24 10.06
C GLY A 157 6.84 -5.59 8.66
N THR A 158 6.89 -6.87 8.32
CA THR A 158 7.26 -7.33 6.98
C THR A 158 6.22 -6.86 5.96
N GLU A 159 6.67 -6.51 4.76
CA GLU A 159 5.76 -6.15 3.67
C GLU A 159 4.96 -7.35 3.18
N ALA A 160 3.72 -7.10 2.80
CA ALA A 160 2.84 -8.07 2.17
C ALA A 160 2.36 -7.53 0.82
N PRO A 161 2.17 -8.39 -0.18
CA PRO A 161 1.69 -7.96 -1.48
C PRO A 161 0.25 -7.46 -1.41
N PHE A 162 -0.01 -6.37 -2.07
CA PHE A 162 -1.33 -5.81 -2.28
C PHE A 162 -1.89 -6.37 -3.59
N THR A 163 -2.35 -7.59 -3.54
CA THR A 163 -2.53 -8.49 -4.70
C THR A 163 -3.43 -7.92 -5.79
N ALA A 164 -3.06 -8.22 -7.03
CA ALA A 164 -3.72 -7.78 -8.27
C ALA A 164 -3.81 -6.27 -8.45
N ARG A 165 -3.00 -5.49 -7.72
CA ARG A 165 -2.92 -4.04 -7.85
C ARG A 165 -1.53 -3.64 -8.32
N TYR A 166 -1.50 -3.01 -9.48
CA TYR A 166 -0.27 -2.65 -10.17
C TYR A 166 -0.28 -1.16 -10.47
N ALA A 167 0.80 -0.48 -10.11
CA ALA A 167 0.92 0.96 -10.28
C ALA A 167 2.16 1.33 -11.07
N SER A 168 2.07 2.40 -11.86
CA SER A 168 3.23 2.99 -12.54
C SER A 168 3.99 3.97 -11.67
N GLU A 169 3.32 4.55 -10.64
CA GLU A 169 3.87 5.61 -9.79
C GLU A 169 3.55 5.37 -8.31
N THR A 170 3.99 6.29 -7.45
CA THR A 170 3.63 6.31 -6.03
C THR A 170 2.11 6.39 -5.87
N PRO A 171 1.47 5.50 -5.09
CA PRO A 171 0.05 5.61 -4.78
C PRO A 171 -0.24 6.77 -3.82
N ALA A 172 -1.51 7.08 -3.61
CA ALA A 172 -1.96 8.00 -2.55
C ALA A 172 -2.96 7.30 -1.63
N LEU A 173 -2.91 7.64 -0.35
CA LEU A 173 -3.76 7.08 0.69
C LEU A 173 -4.48 8.19 1.44
N ALA A 174 -5.75 7.96 1.79
CA ALA A 174 -6.50 8.78 2.72
C ALA A 174 -7.63 7.99 3.36
N VAL A 175 -7.97 8.30 4.60
CA VAL A 175 -9.15 7.76 5.27
C VAL A 175 -10.32 8.72 5.09
N PHE A 176 -11.43 8.21 4.58
CA PHE A 176 -12.65 8.97 4.40
C PHE A 176 -13.85 8.14 4.86
N ARG A 177 -14.63 8.66 5.82
CA ARG A 177 -15.78 7.98 6.43
C ARG A 177 -15.44 6.56 6.90
N ASP A 178 -14.36 6.44 7.66
CA ASP A 178 -13.83 5.19 8.22
C ASP A 178 -13.26 4.18 7.21
N ASP A 179 -13.38 4.40 5.89
CA ASP A 179 -12.75 3.59 4.86
C ASP A 179 -11.41 4.17 4.44
N LEU A 180 -10.38 3.32 4.26
CA LEU A 180 -9.09 3.71 3.72
C LEU A 180 -9.11 3.59 2.20
N TYR A 181 -8.98 4.72 1.52
CA TYR A 181 -8.88 4.79 0.06
C TYR A 181 -7.42 4.73 -0.39
N CYS A 182 -7.15 3.91 -1.40
CA CYS A 182 -5.89 3.87 -2.12
C CYS A 182 -6.16 4.23 -3.59
N VAL A 183 -5.52 5.30 -4.05
CA VAL A 183 -5.63 5.79 -5.44
C VAL A 183 -4.26 5.69 -6.10
N TYR A 184 -4.21 5.20 -7.34
CA TYR A 184 -2.96 5.02 -8.08
C TYR A 184 -3.16 5.12 -9.59
N GLN A 185 -2.08 5.44 -10.32
CA GLN A 185 -2.02 5.34 -11.76
C GLN A 185 -1.92 3.88 -12.18
N GLY A 186 -2.65 3.49 -13.22
CA GLY A 186 -2.55 2.14 -13.81
C GLY A 186 -1.15 1.81 -14.30
N GLN A 187 -0.88 0.52 -14.47
CA GLN A 187 0.42 0.01 -14.88
C GLN A 187 0.70 0.27 -16.37
N GLY A 188 1.98 0.49 -16.69
CA GLY A 188 2.48 0.65 -18.06
C GLY A 188 1.86 1.86 -18.75
N ASP A 189 1.40 1.66 -19.98
CA ASP A 189 0.79 2.74 -20.79
C ASP A 189 -0.66 3.06 -20.39
N ASN A 190 -1.15 2.51 -19.27
CA ASN A 190 -2.49 2.80 -18.77
C ASN A 190 -2.49 4.10 -17.96
N PRO A 191 -2.91 5.24 -18.54
CA PRO A 191 -2.90 6.53 -17.86
C PRO A 191 -4.06 6.70 -16.90
N ASN A 192 -4.99 5.73 -16.82
CA ASN A 192 -6.17 5.85 -15.99
C ASN A 192 -5.80 5.87 -14.51
N LEU A 193 -6.51 6.69 -13.75
CA LEU A 193 -6.55 6.56 -12.30
C LEU A 193 -7.43 5.38 -11.90
N TRP A 194 -6.96 4.66 -10.91
CA TRP A 194 -7.66 3.53 -10.28
C TRP A 194 -7.78 3.78 -8.79
N TRP A 195 -8.79 3.21 -8.18
CA TRP A 195 -8.97 3.28 -6.74
C TRP A 195 -9.55 1.99 -6.17
N THR A 196 -9.24 1.74 -4.93
CA THR A 196 -9.80 0.70 -4.08
C THR A 196 -9.98 1.24 -2.68
N ALA A 197 -10.86 0.66 -1.89
CA ALA A 197 -11.08 1.05 -0.50
C ALA A 197 -11.02 -0.17 0.42
N HIS A 198 -10.32 -0.03 1.54
CA HIS A 198 -10.39 -0.93 2.67
C HIS A 198 -11.50 -0.43 3.58
N ARG A 199 -12.51 -1.26 3.74
CA ARG A 199 -13.72 -0.92 4.49
C ARG A 199 -13.56 -1.24 5.96
N SER A 200 -14.42 -0.67 6.79
CA SER A 200 -14.49 -0.94 8.23
C SER A 200 -14.79 -2.40 8.56
N ASP A 201 -15.38 -3.17 7.63
CA ASP A 201 -15.61 -4.62 7.77
C ASP A 201 -14.36 -5.47 7.50
N GLY A 202 -13.21 -4.83 7.25
CA GLY A 202 -11.93 -5.49 6.95
C GLY A 202 -11.79 -5.96 5.50
N SER A 203 -12.76 -5.69 4.62
CA SER A 203 -12.69 -6.07 3.21
C SER A 203 -12.07 -4.97 2.35
N TRP A 204 -11.35 -5.36 1.29
CA TRP A 204 -10.98 -4.47 0.21
C TRP A 204 -12.00 -4.52 -0.92
N SER A 205 -12.40 -3.36 -1.42
CA SER A 205 -13.22 -3.30 -2.63
C SER A 205 -12.44 -3.79 -3.85
N ASP A 206 -13.16 -4.14 -4.93
CA ASP A 206 -12.51 -4.31 -6.23
C ASP A 206 -11.94 -2.99 -6.72
N ASP A 207 -10.88 -3.09 -7.54
CA ASP A 207 -10.32 -1.93 -8.19
C ASP A 207 -11.32 -1.36 -9.18
N ARG A 208 -11.46 -0.04 -9.13
CA ARG A 208 -12.38 0.69 -10.00
C ARG A 208 -11.60 1.77 -10.74
N PRO A 209 -11.76 1.87 -12.05
CA PRO A 209 -11.22 3.01 -12.78
C PRO A 209 -12.00 4.27 -12.41
N PHE A 210 -11.32 5.39 -12.36
CA PHE A 210 -11.97 6.69 -12.38
C PHE A 210 -12.63 6.91 -13.75
N PRO A 211 -13.83 7.44 -13.80
CA PRO A 211 -14.47 7.77 -15.09
C PRO A 211 -13.70 8.88 -15.80
N ALA A 212 -13.05 8.56 -16.92
CA ALA A 212 -12.36 9.52 -17.80
C ALA A 212 -11.26 10.40 -17.13
N HIS A 213 -10.65 9.95 -16.02
CA HIS A 213 -9.55 10.65 -15.37
C HIS A 213 -8.22 9.97 -15.73
N HIS A 214 -7.29 10.77 -16.25
CA HIS A 214 -5.98 10.31 -16.68
C HIS A 214 -4.87 11.05 -15.95
N THR A 215 -3.80 10.33 -15.63
CA THR A 215 -2.60 10.92 -15.01
C THR A 215 -1.33 10.25 -15.55
N LEU A 216 -0.24 11.01 -15.56
CA LEU A 216 1.13 10.49 -15.73
C LEU A 216 1.98 10.91 -14.54
N GLY A 217 1.48 10.75 -13.33
CA GLY A 217 2.19 11.09 -12.09
C GLY A 217 1.41 10.61 -10.88
N SER A 218 2.07 10.69 -9.75
CA SER A 218 1.47 10.31 -8.46
C SER A 218 0.29 11.20 -8.13
N PRO A 219 -0.87 10.66 -7.77
CA PRO A 219 -1.99 11.45 -7.25
C PRO A 219 -1.72 11.91 -5.81
N ALA A 220 -2.55 12.84 -5.31
CA ALA A 220 -2.57 13.24 -3.91
C ALA A 220 -4.01 13.29 -3.40
N LEU A 221 -4.22 12.85 -2.16
CA LEU A 221 -5.53 12.79 -1.53
C LEU A 221 -5.62 13.69 -0.29
N ALA A 222 -6.78 14.30 -0.10
CA ALA A 222 -7.11 14.98 1.16
C ALA A 222 -8.62 14.96 1.39
N VAL A 223 -9.02 14.86 2.65
CA VAL A 223 -10.44 14.98 3.05
C VAL A 223 -10.74 16.42 3.43
N PHE A 224 -11.72 17.01 2.77
CA PHE A 224 -12.13 18.38 3.02
C PHE A 224 -13.66 18.51 2.92
N ARG A 225 -14.29 19.08 3.94
CA ARG A 225 -15.75 19.34 3.99
C ARG A 225 -16.59 18.13 3.57
N ASP A 226 -16.35 17.00 4.21
CA ASP A 226 -17.04 15.73 3.98
C ASP A 226 -16.96 15.20 2.54
N ARG A 227 -15.85 15.49 1.84
CA ARG A 227 -15.51 14.94 0.53
C ARG A 227 -14.05 14.50 0.50
N LEU A 228 -13.76 13.40 -0.19
CA LEU A 228 -12.40 12.98 -0.50
C LEU A 228 -11.99 13.63 -1.82
N TYR A 229 -11.00 14.50 -1.79
CA TYR A 229 -10.44 15.14 -2.96
C TYR A 229 -9.22 14.36 -3.46
N CYS A 230 -9.12 14.25 -4.78
CA CYS A 230 -7.96 13.71 -5.48
C CYS A 230 -7.43 14.77 -6.44
N ALA A 231 -6.19 15.21 -6.21
CA ALA A 231 -5.45 16.05 -7.13
C ALA A 231 -4.51 15.20 -7.96
N HIS A 232 -4.44 15.44 -9.25
CA HIS A 232 -3.56 14.73 -10.17
C HIS A 232 -3.15 15.63 -11.34
N ARG A 233 -2.05 15.30 -12.01
CA ARG A 233 -1.68 15.97 -13.27
C ARG A 233 -2.42 15.32 -14.44
N GLY A 234 -2.52 16.04 -15.52
CA GLY A 234 -3.10 15.55 -16.78
C GLY A 234 -2.29 14.40 -17.40
N GLY A 235 -2.86 13.81 -18.45
CA GLY A 235 -2.25 12.76 -19.25
C GLY A 235 -1.12 13.25 -20.16
N SER A 236 -0.80 12.47 -21.20
CA SER A 236 0.28 12.78 -22.14
C SER A 236 0.07 14.15 -22.82
N GLY A 237 1.08 15.02 -22.71
CA GLY A 237 1.04 16.37 -23.28
C GLY A 237 0.23 17.39 -22.47
N ASP A 238 -0.47 16.96 -21.42
CA ASP A 238 -1.22 17.82 -20.52
C ASP A 238 -0.54 17.88 -19.14
N TRP A 239 0.04 19.01 -18.84
CA TRP A 239 0.72 19.25 -17.55
C TRP A 239 -0.15 20.01 -16.56
N SER A 240 -1.40 20.30 -16.92
CA SER A 240 -2.34 20.93 -16.00
C SER A 240 -2.58 20.03 -14.78
N ILE A 241 -2.88 20.66 -13.66
CA ILE A 241 -3.32 19.95 -12.46
C ILE A 241 -4.84 20.01 -12.39
N ALA A 242 -5.46 18.86 -12.23
CA ALA A 242 -6.90 18.72 -12.07
C ALA A 242 -7.23 18.25 -10.65
N LEU A 243 -8.41 18.56 -10.21
CA LEU A 243 -9.01 18.14 -8.95
C LEU A 243 -10.35 17.47 -9.21
N THR A 244 -10.53 16.29 -8.67
CA THR A 244 -11.81 15.60 -8.58
C THR A 244 -12.18 15.32 -7.14
N SER A 245 -13.43 15.02 -6.83
CA SER A 245 -13.85 14.70 -5.47
C SER A 245 -14.89 13.60 -5.42
N TRP A 246 -14.78 12.77 -4.38
CA TRP A 246 -15.68 11.68 -4.04
C TRP A 246 -16.62 12.08 -2.90
N ASP A 247 -17.92 11.83 -3.04
CA ASP A 247 -18.92 12.13 -2.01
C ASP A 247 -19.37 10.90 -1.22
N GLY A 248 -18.76 9.75 -1.49
CA GLY A 248 -19.14 8.45 -0.95
C GLY A 248 -19.92 7.58 -1.96
N SER A 249 -20.31 8.15 -3.11
CA SER A 249 -21.06 7.45 -4.17
C SER A 249 -20.50 7.66 -5.56
N THR A 250 -20.07 8.87 -5.89
CA THR A 250 -19.60 9.25 -7.24
C THR A 250 -18.40 10.18 -7.19
N TRP A 251 -17.50 10.02 -8.16
CA TRP A 251 -16.44 10.98 -8.45
C TRP A 251 -16.97 12.10 -9.36
N THR A 252 -16.64 13.33 -9.02
CA THR A 252 -16.94 14.47 -9.91
C THR A 252 -16.04 14.45 -11.14
N PRO A 253 -16.49 15.05 -12.27
CA PRO A 253 -15.57 15.35 -13.37
C PRO A 253 -14.38 16.19 -12.91
N ASP A 254 -13.25 16.07 -13.62
CA ASP A 254 -12.07 16.87 -13.38
C ASP A 254 -12.36 18.37 -13.46
N GLN A 255 -11.87 19.10 -12.48
CA GLN A 255 -11.89 20.55 -12.45
C GLN A 255 -10.44 21.04 -12.55
N PRO A 256 -10.05 21.82 -13.55
CA PRO A 256 -8.70 22.34 -13.62
C PRO A 256 -8.43 23.27 -12.45
N VAL A 257 -7.26 23.12 -11.84
CA VAL A 257 -6.73 24.09 -10.89
C VAL A 257 -6.08 25.19 -11.71
N ALA A 258 -6.70 26.35 -11.75
CA ALA A 258 -6.29 27.46 -12.60
C ALA A 258 -4.81 27.83 -12.40
N ASP A 259 -4.10 28.04 -13.50
CA ASP A 259 -2.68 28.42 -13.54
C ASP A 259 -1.71 27.42 -12.87
N ALA A 260 -2.18 26.23 -12.49
CA ALA A 260 -1.35 25.18 -11.91
C ALA A 260 -0.95 24.16 -12.98
N GLY A 261 0.36 23.95 -13.13
CA GLY A 261 0.90 22.95 -14.05
C GLY A 261 2.20 22.37 -13.55
N SER A 262 2.36 21.05 -13.69
CA SER A 262 3.54 20.32 -13.21
C SER A 262 3.87 19.13 -14.11
N VAL A 263 5.17 18.85 -14.22
CA VAL A 263 5.67 17.59 -14.82
C VAL A 263 5.50 16.43 -13.84
N TYR A 264 5.46 16.73 -12.54
CA TYR A 264 5.35 15.76 -11.43
C TYR A 264 3.96 15.79 -10.80
N GLY A 265 3.63 14.82 -9.97
CA GLY A 265 2.39 14.84 -9.22
C GLY A 265 2.34 15.99 -8.19
N PRO A 266 1.14 16.42 -7.78
CA PRO A 266 0.97 17.41 -6.70
C PRO A 266 1.08 16.79 -5.31
N GLY A 267 1.19 17.66 -4.29
CA GLY A 267 0.88 17.37 -2.90
C GLY A 267 -0.39 18.10 -2.47
N LEU A 268 -1.21 17.50 -1.64
CA LEU A 268 -2.49 18.06 -1.19
C LEU A 268 -2.67 17.87 0.32
N ALA A 269 -3.07 18.92 1.02
CA ALA A 269 -3.40 18.85 2.44
C ALA A 269 -4.45 19.89 2.83
N VAL A 270 -5.13 19.67 3.95
CA VAL A 270 -6.05 20.63 4.54
C VAL A 270 -5.41 21.26 5.77
N PHE A 271 -5.27 22.56 5.76
CA PHE A 271 -4.76 23.32 6.89
C PHE A 271 -5.64 24.54 7.16
N ARG A 272 -6.12 24.69 8.40
CA ARG A 272 -6.99 25.78 8.83
C ARG A 272 -8.21 25.99 7.92
N ASP A 273 -8.97 24.92 7.70
CA ASP A 273 -10.18 24.88 6.85
C ASP A 273 -9.92 25.38 5.41
N THR A 274 -8.73 25.13 4.89
CA THR A 274 -8.32 25.52 3.54
C THR A 274 -7.54 24.38 2.89
N LEU A 275 -7.88 24.03 1.67
CA LEU A 275 -7.07 23.13 0.84
C LEU A 275 -5.80 23.85 0.40
N HIS A 276 -4.66 23.21 0.59
CA HIS A 276 -3.36 23.64 0.10
C HIS A 276 -2.86 22.62 -0.93
N LEU A 277 -2.60 23.08 -2.13
CA LEU A 277 -2.04 22.29 -3.21
C LEU A 277 -0.64 22.80 -3.52
N ALA A 278 0.36 21.93 -3.40
CA ALA A 278 1.76 22.21 -3.72
C ALA A 278 2.18 21.41 -4.96
N TYR A 279 3.01 22.00 -5.82
CA TYR A 279 3.52 21.34 -7.02
C TYR A 279 4.85 21.96 -7.46
N ALA A 280 5.61 21.25 -8.29
CA ALA A 280 6.81 21.79 -8.93
C ALA A 280 6.46 22.37 -10.30
N ASP A 281 6.76 23.65 -10.54
CA ASP A 281 6.57 24.27 -11.86
C ASP A 281 7.69 23.85 -12.85
N ALA A 282 7.61 24.34 -14.08
CA ALA A 282 8.60 24.03 -15.12
C ALA A 282 10.03 24.49 -14.77
N ALA A 283 10.19 25.43 -13.85
CA ALA A 283 11.48 25.88 -13.30
C ALA A 283 11.88 25.11 -12.03
N GLN A 284 11.18 24.03 -11.71
CA GLN A 284 11.35 23.19 -10.52
C GLN A 284 11.06 23.92 -9.18
N ARG A 285 10.53 25.13 -9.20
CA ARG A 285 10.13 25.85 -7.99
C ARG A 285 8.90 25.21 -7.39
N ILE A 286 8.86 25.08 -6.07
CA ILE A 286 7.64 24.63 -5.40
C ILE A 286 6.68 25.80 -5.32
N MET A 287 5.55 25.64 -5.99
CA MET A 287 4.42 26.56 -5.99
C MET A 287 3.34 26.06 -5.08
N VAL A 288 2.62 26.97 -4.43
CA VAL A 288 1.45 26.65 -3.60
C VAL A 288 0.28 27.52 -4.01
N THR A 289 -0.88 26.90 -4.17
CA THR A 289 -2.17 27.58 -4.32
C THR A 289 -3.16 27.04 -3.28
N THR A 290 -4.16 27.81 -2.93
CA THR A 290 -5.10 27.44 -1.87
C THR A 290 -6.55 27.62 -2.30
N SER A 291 -7.44 26.81 -1.70
CA SER A 291 -8.88 26.91 -1.93
C SER A 291 -9.67 26.70 -0.64
N ARG A 292 -10.69 27.53 -0.46
CA ARG A 292 -11.63 27.40 0.67
C ARG A 292 -12.90 26.61 0.32
N ASP A 293 -13.12 26.32 -0.93
CA ASP A 293 -14.35 25.68 -1.42
C ASP A 293 -14.08 24.44 -2.32
N GLY A 294 -12.79 24.16 -2.64
CA GLY A 294 -12.39 23.12 -3.56
C GLY A 294 -12.67 23.44 -5.04
N ARG A 295 -13.02 24.69 -5.36
CA ARG A 295 -13.36 25.14 -6.72
C ARG A 295 -12.59 26.38 -7.15
N SER A 296 -12.58 27.38 -6.28
CA SER A 296 -11.91 28.66 -6.51
C SER A 296 -10.53 28.63 -5.88
N TRP A 297 -9.49 28.89 -6.66
CA TRP A 297 -8.11 28.82 -6.21
C TRP A 297 -7.45 30.20 -6.24
N THR A 298 -6.58 30.45 -5.27
CA THR A 298 -5.73 31.65 -5.28
C THR A 298 -4.70 31.56 -6.40
N PRO A 299 -4.18 32.68 -6.90
CA PRO A 299 -3.01 32.64 -7.76
C PRO A 299 -1.87 31.86 -7.10
N PRO A 300 -1.16 30.96 -7.84
CA PRO A 300 -0.05 30.20 -7.28
C PRO A 300 1.11 31.10 -6.85
N GLU A 301 1.64 30.88 -5.65
CA GLU A 301 2.79 31.61 -5.12
C GLU A 301 3.97 30.64 -4.88
N PRO A 302 5.21 31.06 -5.18
CA PRO A 302 6.38 30.24 -4.90
C PRO A 302 6.67 30.14 -3.40
N VAL A 303 7.01 28.95 -2.92
CA VAL A 303 7.60 28.79 -1.58
C VAL A 303 9.04 29.27 -1.65
N PRO A 304 9.45 30.30 -0.87
CA PRO A 304 10.74 30.93 -1.02
C PRO A 304 11.90 29.95 -0.88
N GLY A 305 12.78 29.88 -1.88
CA GLY A 305 13.98 29.04 -1.89
C GLY A 305 13.75 27.54 -2.02
N CYS A 306 12.52 27.10 -2.22
CA CYS A 306 12.17 25.67 -2.32
C CYS A 306 12.06 25.23 -3.78
N ALA A 307 12.77 24.13 -4.12
CA ALA A 307 12.73 23.53 -5.45
C ALA A 307 12.78 22.01 -5.36
N THR A 308 12.11 21.32 -6.29
CA THR A 308 12.09 19.86 -6.36
C THR A 308 11.85 19.37 -7.79
N THR A 309 12.31 18.14 -8.07
CA THR A 309 11.99 17.38 -9.28
C THR A 309 11.08 16.19 -8.99
N ARG A 310 10.33 16.25 -7.90
CA ARG A 310 9.37 15.21 -7.47
C ARG A 310 8.10 15.86 -6.91
N SER A 311 7.11 15.06 -6.62
CA SER A 311 5.92 15.54 -5.91
C SER A 311 6.30 16.05 -4.52
N PRO A 312 5.96 17.29 -4.16
CA PRO A 312 6.14 17.78 -2.79
C PRO A 312 5.17 17.06 -1.85
N ALA A 313 5.60 16.78 -0.62
CA ALA A 313 4.78 16.13 0.39
C ALA A 313 4.29 17.15 1.41
N LEU A 314 2.99 17.14 1.71
CA LEU A 314 2.35 18.02 2.67
C LEU A 314 1.73 17.21 3.82
N ALA A 315 1.90 17.66 5.04
CA ALA A 315 1.20 17.13 6.21
C ALA A 315 1.01 18.22 7.27
N VAL A 316 -0.10 18.15 8.00
CA VAL A 316 -0.35 19.03 9.14
C VAL A 316 0.11 18.35 10.42
N TYR A 317 1.00 18.99 11.16
CA TYR A 317 1.43 18.52 12.47
C TYR A 317 1.57 19.71 13.43
N GLY A 318 0.96 19.56 14.61
CA GLY A 318 0.83 20.67 15.54
C GLY A 318 0.05 21.84 14.93
N ASP A 319 0.61 23.02 15.02
CA ASP A 319 0.02 24.29 14.51
C ASP A 319 0.51 24.69 13.11
N ALA A 320 1.24 23.81 12.41
CA ALA A 320 1.91 24.10 11.15
C ALA A 320 1.54 23.13 10.03
N LEU A 321 1.57 23.64 8.80
CA LEU A 321 1.62 22.81 7.60
C LEU A 321 3.09 22.58 7.25
N HIS A 322 3.49 21.31 7.22
CA HIS A 322 4.83 20.86 6.88
C HIS A 322 4.91 20.52 5.40
N LEU A 323 5.98 20.96 4.77
CA LEU A 323 6.34 20.67 3.38
C LEU A 323 7.71 19.98 3.38
N LEU A 324 7.74 18.71 2.97
CA LEU A 324 8.97 17.98 2.73
C LEU A 324 9.15 17.73 1.22
N TYR A 325 10.41 17.81 0.76
CA TYR A 325 10.72 17.66 -0.65
C TYR A 325 12.17 17.22 -0.86
N SER A 326 12.42 16.55 -1.98
CA SER A 326 13.77 16.21 -2.44
C SER A 326 14.41 17.41 -3.10
N ASN A 327 15.58 17.83 -2.62
CA ASN A 327 16.36 18.88 -3.26
C ASN A 327 16.90 18.38 -4.60
N PRO A 328 16.71 19.11 -5.73
CA PRO A 328 17.10 18.63 -7.05
C PRO A 328 18.62 18.52 -7.25
N LYS A 329 19.43 19.22 -6.45
CA LYS A 329 20.88 19.25 -6.61
C LYS A 329 21.56 18.01 -6.02
N ASP A 330 21.17 17.61 -4.83
CA ASP A 330 21.86 16.58 -4.05
C ASP A 330 20.95 15.46 -3.52
N GLY A 331 19.63 15.58 -3.76
CA GLY A 331 18.64 14.64 -3.26
C GLY A 331 18.40 14.71 -1.75
N ALA A 332 18.97 15.67 -1.03
CA ALA A 332 18.68 15.82 0.40
C ALA A 332 17.21 16.09 0.64
N VAL A 333 16.64 15.48 1.68
CA VAL A 333 15.28 15.77 2.10
C VAL A 333 15.28 17.12 2.81
N HIS A 334 14.65 18.10 2.19
CA HIS A 334 14.48 19.43 2.74
C HIS A 334 13.11 19.60 3.37
N TRP A 335 13.05 20.51 4.34
CA TRP A 335 11.87 20.74 5.15
C TRP A 335 11.58 22.22 5.32
N SER A 336 10.33 22.60 5.10
CA SER A 336 9.80 23.94 5.33
C SER A 336 8.47 23.86 6.08
N ARG A 337 8.14 24.89 6.82
CA ARG A 337 6.87 24.97 7.57
C ARG A 337 6.13 26.26 7.28
N LEU A 338 4.81 26.16 7.11
CA LEU A 338 3.91 27.30 7.09
C LEU A 338 3.32 27.48 8.49
N ARG A 339 3.66 28.60 9.12
CA ARG A 339 3.05 29.08 10.38
C ARG A 339 2.47 30.47 10.16
N GLY A 340 1.24 30.66 10.64
CA GLY A 340 0.55 31.93 10.33
C GLY A 340 0.34 32.10 8.84
N THR A 341 1.00 33.07 8.21
CA THR A 341 0.89 33.39 6.77
C THR A 341 2.21 33.19 6.01
N GLY A 342 3.30 32.80 6.67
CA GLY A 342 4.63 32.72 6.06
C GLY A 342 5.24 31.33 6.08
N TRP A 343 5.91 30.96 4.97
CA TRP A 343 6.76 29.79 4.89
C TRP A 343 8.14 30.09 5.47
N ALA A 344 8.62 29.19 6.30
CA ALA A 344 9.98 29.21 6.84
C ALA A 344 10.72 27.94 6.43
N PHE A 345 11.93 28.11 5.88
CA PHE A 345 12.84 26.99 5.63
C PHE A 345 13.47 26.56 6.97
N GLU A 346 13.34 25.30 7.30
CA GLU A 346 13.82 24.71 8.56
C GLU A 346 15.16 23.98 8.40
N GLY A 347 15.54 23.64 7.16
CA GLY A 347 16.80 22.96 6.86
C GLY A 347 16.62 21.66 6.09
N ALA A 348 17.71 20.88 6.03
CA ALA A 348 17.71 19.53 5.52
C ALA A 348 17.59 18.53 6.70
N LEU A 349 16.86 17.45 6.49
CA LEU A 349 16.82 16.35 7.44
C LEU A 349 18.17 15.65 7.49
N PRO A 350 18.78 15.43 8.69
CA PRO A 350 20.13 14.94 8.82
C PRO A 350 20.34 13.58 8.12
N GLY A 351 21.23 13.54 7.13
CA GLY A 351 21.61 12.31 6.43
C GLY A 351 20.57 11.73 5.48
N GLN A 352 19.35 12.29 5.42
CA GLN A 352 18.27 11.75 4.63
C GLN A 352 18.36 12.23 3.18
N ARG A 353 18.28 11.27 2.27
CA ARG A 353 18.32 11.54 0.83
C ARG A 353 17.30 10.71 0.09
N THR A 354 16.65 11.31 -0.89
CA THR A 354 15.75 10.63 -1.81
C THR A 354 15.77 11.32 -3.16
N ARG A 355 15.47 10.55 -4.21
CA ARG A 355 15.15 11.06 -5.55
C ARG A 355 13.75 10.62 -5.95
N SER A 356 12.89 10.39 -4.96
CA SER A 356 11.53 9.91 -5.14
C SER A 356 10.56 10.71 -4.26
N ASN A 357 9.27 10.40 -4.34
CA ASN A 357 8.27 11.02 -3.49
C ASN A 357 8.46 10.61 -2.03
N ILE A 358 7.94 11.42 -1.12
CA ILE A 358 8.03 11.23 0.33
C ILE A 358 6.64 10.95 0.88
N GLY A 359 6.49 9.90 1.68
CA GLY A 359 5.26 9.61 2.41
C GLY A 359 5.27 10.31 3.77
N LEU A 360 4.18 11.00 4.11
CA LEU A 360 3.99 11.66 5.39
C LEU A 360 2.66 11.26 6.01
N ALA A 361 2.66 11.05 7.32
CA ALA A 361 1.46 10.89 8.14
C ALA A 361 1.75 11.28 9.59
N VAL A 362 0.73 11.70 10.31
CA VAL A 362 0.83 11.92 11.76
C VAL A 362 0.33 10.68 12.47
N PHE A 363 1.18 10.09 13.29
CA PHE A 363 0.86 8.89 14.04
C PHE A 363 1.56 8.91 15.40
N ASP A 364 0.86 8.56 16.46
CA ASP A 364 1.38 8.51 17.83
C ASP A 364 2.08 9.83 18.23
N ASP A 365 1.38 10.95 18.02
CA ASP A 365 1.84 12.31 18.25
C ASP A 365 3.18 12.67 17.58
N ARG A 366 3.52 12.02 16.46
CA ARG A 366 4.72 12.27 15.67
C ARG A 366 4.38 12.46 14.19
N LEU A 367 5.14 13.30 13.52
CA LEU A 367 5.12 13.36 12.06
C LEU A 367 6.07 12.30 11.50
N MET A 368 5.51 11.23 10.96
CA MET A 368 6.23 10.14 10.34
C MET A 368 6.61 10.51 8.91
N CYS A 369 7.85 10.26 8.56
CA CYS A 369 8.40 10.44 7.22
C CYS A 369 8.96 9.10 6.74
N VAL A 370 8.51 8.64 5.57
CA VAL A 370 9.11 7.49 4.89
C VAL A 370 9.55 7.92 3.50
N HIS A 371 10.75 7.55 3.13
CA HIS A 371 11.34 7.86 1.85
C HIS A 371 12.14 6.69 1.29
N ARG A 372 12.45 6.71 0.01
CA ARG A 372 13.29 5.72 -0.67
C ARG A 372 14.74 6.20 -0.73
N ASP A 373 15.68 5.39 -0.26
CA ASP A 373 17.12 5.63 -0.47
C ASP A 373 17.47 5.48 -1.95
N PRO A 374 18.14 6.48 -2.56
CA PRO A 374 18.40 6.48 -3.99
C PRO A 374 19.39 5.41 -4.44
N ALA A 375 20.31 4.99 -3.58
CA ALA A 375 21.36 4.02 -3.92
C ALA A 375 20.92 2.57 -3.69
N ARG A 376 20.11 2.34 -2.64
CA ARG A 376 19.71 0.98 -2.20
C ARG A 376 18.30 0.60 -2.59
N GLN A 377 17.49 1.59 -3.03
CA GLN A 377 16.05 1.43 -3.35
C GLN A 377 15.21 0.93 -2.17
N GLN A 378 15.79 0.85 -1.01
CA GLN A 378 15.16 0.46 0.24
C GLN A 378 14.40 1.64 0.83
N LEU A 379 13.27 1.37 1.48
CA LEU A 379 12.55 2.38 2.26
C LEU A 379 13.26 2.64 3.58
N TRP A 380 13.28 3.91 3.97
CA TRP A 380 13.82 4.42 5.23
C TRP A 380 12.80 5.32 5.88
N TRP A 381 12.84 5.43 7.19
CA TRP A 381 11.89 6.24 7.93
C TRP A 381 12.55 7.00 9.08
N SER A 382 11.93 8.11 9.42
CA SER A 382 12.22 8.92 10.59
C SER A 382 10.93 9.54 11.13
N ALA A 383 10.98 10.06 12.33
CA ALA A 383 9.82 10.69 12.99
C ALA A 383 10.25 12.01 13.63
N PHE A 384 9.41 13.04 13.50
CA PHE A 384 9.55 14.32 14.17
C PHE A 384 8.62 14.37 15.38
N ASP A 385 9.15 14.68 16.55
CA ASP A 385 8.40 14.71 17.82
C ASP A 385 7.89 16.11 18.21
N GLY A 386 8.11 17.09 17.33
CA GLY A 386 7.80 18.50 17.59
C GLY A 386 9.04 19.34 17.88
N ALA A 387 10.15 18.72 18.27
CA ALA A 387 11.43 19.36 18.57
C ALA A 387 12.52 18.94 17.56
N GLU A 388 12.70 17.63 17.36
CA GLU A 388 13.76 17.09 16.51
C GLU A 388 13.31 15.86 15.70
N TRP A 389 14.02 15.60 14.62
CA TRP A 389 13.85 14.38 13.80
C TRP A 389 14.67 13.24 14.41
N SER A 390 14.07 12.08 14.51
CA SER A 390 14.79 10.85 14.89
C SER A 390 15.85 10.49 13.85
N THR A 391 16.77 9.61 14.23
CA THR A 391 17.71 8.98 13.30
C THR A 391 16.94 8.27 12.19
N ASP A 392 17.41 8.47 10.94
CA ASP A 392 16.90 7.75 9.78
C ASP A 392 17.18 6.26 9.90
N THR A 393 16.15 5.43 9.74
CA THR A 393 16.19 4.00 10.01
C THR A 393 15.69 3.21 8.81
N GLY A 394 16.48 2.25 8.33
CA GLY A 394 16.11 1.41 7.20
C GLY A 394 14.96 0.45 7.53
N MET A 395 13.99 0.38 6.65
CA MET A 395 12.89 -0.60 6.70
C MET A 395 13.39 -1.91 6.08
N ARG A 396 13.79 -2.85 6.92
CA ARG A 396 14.40 -4.10 6.47
C ARG A 396 13.45 -4.89 5.57
N GLY A 397 13.93 -5.26 4.38
CA GLY A 397 13.16 -6.04 3.40
C GLY A 397 12.15 -5.23 2.58
N HIS A 398 12.04 -3.90 2.78
CA HIS A 398 11.15 -3.06 2.01
C HIS A 398 11.89 -2.38 0.87
N ASN A 399 11.66 -2.84 -0.35
CA ASN A 399 12.25 -2.27 -1.55
C ASN A 399 11.17 -1.67 -2.44
N SER A 400 11.39 -0.45 -2.91
CA SER A 400 10.42 0.28 -3.71
C SER A 400 11.06 0.90 -4.95
N LYS A 401 10.34 0.88 -6.06
CA LYS A 401 10.73 1.60 -7.29
C LYS A 401 10.58 3.12 -7.09
N TYR A 402 9.49 3.53 -6.42
CA TYR A 402 9.13 4.92 -6.16
C TYR A 402 8.97 5.18 -4.67
N GLY A 403 8.57 6.38 -4.31
CA GLY A 403 8.26 6.73 -2.93
C GLY A 403 7.01 6.02 -2.42
N PRO A 404 6.85 5.93 -1.09
CA PRO A 404 5.68 5.36 -0.44
C PRO A 404 4.57 6.38 -0.22
N ALA A 405 3.36 5.87 0.07
CA ALA A 405 2.27 6.61 0.68
C ALA A 405 2.02 6.11 2.09
N LEU A 406 1.64 7.01 2.99
CA LEU A 406 1.31 6.72 4.37
C LEU A 406 -0.13 7.12 4.69
N ALA A 407 -0.80 6.33 5.53
CA ALA A 407 -2.07 6.70 6.14
C ALA A 407 -2.24 6.04 7.50
N VAL A 408 -2.99 6.69 8.37
CA VAL A 408 -3.42 6.11 9.65
C VAL A 408 -4.83 5.59 9.48
N HIS A 409 -5.05 4.32 9.80
CA HIS A 409 -6.33 3.67 9.72
C HIS A 409 -6.54 2.76 10.93
N ARG A 410 -7.78 2.54 11.32
CA ARG A 410 -8.09 1.62 12.43
C ARG A 410 -7.80 0.18 12.04
N ASP A 411 -7.35 -0.61 13.00
CA ASP A 411 -7.19 -2.05 12.82
C ASP A 411 -8.56 -2.70 12.52
N PRO A 412 -8.59 -3.90 11.92
CA PRO A 412 -9.84 -4.59 11.58
C PRO A 412 -10.76 -4.86 12.78
N ALA A 413 -10.20 -4.93 13.99
CA ALA A 413 -10.97 -5.06 15.22
C ALA A 413 -11.55 -3.72 15.71
N GLY A 414 -11.18 -2.59 15.08
CA GLY A 414 -11.57 -1.24 15.47
C GLY A 414 -11.01 -0.79 16.82
N THR A 415 -9.98 -1.47 17.32
CA THR A 415 -9.46 -1.29 18.68
C THR A 415 -8.36 -0.25 18.78
N ARG A 416 -7.56 -0.07 17.72
CA ARG A 416 -6.43 0.87 17.70
C ARG A 416 -6.14 1.40 16.31
N ASP A 417 -5.54 2.58 16.27
CA ASP A 417 -5.02 3.15 15.04
C ASP A 417 -3.71 2.46 14.65
N GLN A 418 -3.52 2.25 13.35
CA GLN A 418 -2.32 1.68 12.73
C GLN A 418 -1.81 2.63 11.66
N LEU A 419 -0.47 2.74 11.54
CA LEU A 419 0.14 3.45 10.42
C LEU A 419 0.47 2.45 9.32
N LEU A 420 -0.13 2.65 8.15
CA LEU A 420 0.12 1.86 6.96
C LEU A 420 1.08 2.59 6.03
N CYS A 421 1.98 1.83 5.43
CA CYS A 421 2.82 2.23 4.31
C CYS A 421 2.44 1.39 3.09
N VAL A 422 2.08 2.04 1.99
CA VAL A 422 1.84 1.37 0.70
C VAL A 422 2.83 1.92 -0.32
N HIS A 423 3.46 1.04 -1.06
CA HIS A 423 4.44 1.41 -2.07
C HIS A 423 4.39 0.47 -3.27
N ARG A 424 4.92 0.90 -4.40
CA ARG A 424 5.16 0.06 -5.56
C ARG A 424 6.39 -0.79 -5.32
N GLY A 425 6.26 -2.11 -5.47
CA GLY A 425 7.39 -3.02 -5.36
C GLY A 425 8.49 -2.68 -6.36
N HIS A 426 9.70 -3.07 -5.99
CA HIS A 426 10.84 -3.11 -6.87
C HIS A 426 11.21 -4.57 -7.10
N ALA A 427 11.70 -4.90 -8.30
CA ALA A 427 12.17 -6.23 -8.60
C ALA A 427 13.20 -6.69 -7.57
N GLN A 428 12.87 -7.71 -6.81
CA GLN A 428 13.83 -8.32 -5.90
C GLN A 428 14.77 -9.22 -6.71
N ARG A 429 16.06 -9.07 -6.50
CA ARG A 429 17.03 -10.04 -6.98
C ARG A 429 17.02 -11.21 -6.01
N PHE A 430 16.46 -12.33 -6.43
CA PHE A 430 16.61 -13.58 -5.70
C PHE A 430 17.91 -14.23 -6.11
N VAL A 431 18.77 -14.58 -5.16
CA VAL A 431 19.92 -15.44 -5.39
C VAL A 431 19.46 -16.86 -5.06
N THR A 432 19.46 -17.75 -6.03
CA THR A 432 19.18 -19.15 -5.80
C THR A 432 20.30 -19.78 -4.97
N ALA A 433 20.06 -20.93 -4.34
CA ALA A 433 21.09 -21.70 -3.66
C ALA A 433 22.26 -22.12 -4.58
N ALA A 434 22.08 -22.07 -5.89
CA ALA A 434 23.11 -22.31 -6.91
C ALA A 434 23.89 -21.03 -7.29
N GLY A 435 23.52 -19.84 -6.76
CA GLY A 435 24.17 -18.57 -7.07
C GLY A 435 23.61 -17.84 -8.28
N ASP A 436 22.56 -18.36 -8.91
CA ASP A 436 21.89 -17.66 -10.03
C ASP A 436 21.08 -16.49 -9.52
N VAL A 437 21.18 -15.36 -10.19
CA VAL A 437 20.39 -14.15 -9.89
C VAL A 437 19.11 -14.18 -10.71
N LEU A 438 17.98 -14.44 -10.05
CA LEU A 438 16.66 -14.28 -10.64
C LEU A 438 16.16 -12.87 -10.37
N THR A 439 15.80 -12.15 -11.43
CA THR A 439 15.14 -10.83 -11.31
C THR A 439 13.65 -11.00 -11.59
N ASP A 440 12.83 -10.33 -10.79
CA ASP A 440 11.38 -10.26 -10.99
C ASP A 440 10.96 -9.50 -12.26
N GLU A 441 11.94 -8.93 -12.97
CA GLU A 441 11.72 -8.20 -14.21
C GLU A 441 11.81 -9.15 -15.39
N ASN A 442 10.62 -9.47 -15.90
CA ASN A 442 10.32 -9.99 -17.23
C ASN A 442 11.31 -11.02 -17.84
N PRO A 443 11.01 -12.31 -17.81
CA PRO A 443 11.82 -13.34 -18.48
C PRO A 443 11.89 -13.18 -20.02
N ALA A 444 11.17 -12.21 -20.62
CA ALA A 444 11.10 -11.98 -22.07
C ALA A 444 12.01 -10.84 -22.59
N GLY A 445 12.93 -10.30 -21.80
CA GLY A 445 14.02 -9.46 -22.31
C GLY A 445 13.58 -8.13 -22.95
N LEU A 446 12.48 -7.56 -22.50
CA LEU A 446 12.16 -6.16 -22.83
C LEU A 446 13.02 -5.26 -21.96
N HIS A 447 14.02 -4.62 -22.58
CA HIS A 447 14.84 -3.59 -21.99
C HIS A 447 13.95 -2.51 -21.36
N GLU A 448 14.17 -2.21 -20.10
CA GLU A 448 13.73 -0.93 -19.53
C GLU A 448 14.30 0.16 -20.46
N LEU A 449 13.38 0.89 -21.09
CA LEU A 449 13.74 2.12 -21.75
C LEU A 449 14.18 3.07 -20.63
N ASP A 450 15.48 3.32 -20.62
CA ASP A 450 16.22 4.33 -19.89
C ASP A 450 15.46 5.05 -18.78
N ASP A 451 15.64 4.56 -17.57
CA ASP A 451 15.43 5.36 -16.37
C ASP A 451 16.41 6.54 -16.45
N PRO A 452 15.97 7.80 -16.58
CA PRO A 452 16.88 8.95 -16.63
C PRO A 452 17.74 9.08 -15.38
N GLU A 453 17.52 8.27 -14.34
CA GLU A 453 18.38 8.19 -13.15
C GLU A 453 19.63 7.31 -13.36
N SER A 454 19.64 6.39 -14.35
CA SER A 454 20.79 5.53 -14.61
C SER A 454 21.89 6.19 -15.47
N ALA A 455 21.58 7.31 -16.13
CA ALA A 455 22.51 8.02 -17.02
C ALA A 455 23.36 9.11 -16.34
N ALA A 456 23.24 9.30 -15.02
CA ALA A 456 24.02 10.25 -14.23
C ALA A 456 24.87 9.52 -13.17
N GLY A 457 25.71 8.59 -13.62
CA GLY A 457 26.82 8.00 -12.88
C GLY A 457 28.13 8.74 -13.15
#